data_147e44e78163c4cfb30a9fcd8dd4a26f
#
_entry.id   147e44e78163c4cfb30a9fcd8dd4a26f
#
_cell.length_a   1.000
_cell.length_b   1.000
_cell.length_c   1.000
_cell.angle_alpha   90.00
_cell.angle_beta   90.00
_cell.angle_gamma   90.00
#
_symmetry.space_group_name_H-M   'P 1'
#
loop_
_entity.id
_entity.type
_entity.pdbx_description
1 polymer ?
#
loop_
_entity_poly.entity_id
_entity_poly.type
_entity_poly.pdbx_seq_one_letter_code
_entity_poly.pdbx_strand_id
1 'polypeptide(L)'
;SDAERFIDAKVDTGKVTGANVSIKIDDDFMRAALAGKKYHQQFPIKSDNPKYEQDIDARKLWEKIIHNAWKSAEPGVLFWDTIIRESIPDCYADEGFVTVSTNPCGEIPLCPYDSCRLLAMNLLSYVDNPFKADAKFNFDKFRDHVYKAMHMMDDIIDLELEKVEQIIGKIAADPEDLDVRR
;
A
#
# COMPACT_ATOMS: atom_id res chain seq x y z
N SER A 1 3.88 -4.08 22.43
CA SER A 1 3.73 -3.28 21.22
C SER A 1 2.46 -2.47 21.29
N ASP A 2 2.40 -1.37 20.52
CA ASP A 2 1.23 -0.48 20.51
C ASP A 2 0.14 -0.94 19.53
N ALA A 3 0.30 -2.11 18.91
CA ALA A 3 -0.62 -2.60 17.88
C ALA A 3 -2.08 -2.63 18.36
N GLU A 4 -2.33 -3.09 19.57
CA GLU A 4 -3.69 -3.15 20.13
C GLU A 4 -4.31 -1.76 20.33
N ARG A 5 -3.51 -0.76 20.75
CA ARG A 5 -3.95 0.64 20.86
C ARG A 5 -4.11 1.29 19.48
N PHE A 6 -3.23 0.95 18.54
CA PHE A 6 -3.26 1.46 17.18
C PHE A 6 -4.53 1.01 16.44
N ILE A 7 -4.97 -0.22 16.64
CA ILE A 7 -6.22 -0.75 16.09
C ILE A 7 -7.44 0.08 16.51
N ASP A 8 -7.38 0.66 17.72
CA ASP A 8 -8.46 1.50 18.25
C ASP A 8 -8.38 2.97 17.81
N ALA A 9 -7.36 3.37 17.06
CA ALA A 9 -7.07 4.77 16.77
C ALA A 9 -8.25 5.52 16.12
N LYS A 10 -9.07 4.83 15.31
CA LYS A 10 -10.22 5.40 14.59
C LYS A 10 -11.59 4.95 15.11
N VAL A 11 -11.66 4.24 16.22
CA VAL A 11 -12.92 3.86 16.87
C VAL A 11 -13.69 5.09 17.35
N ASP A 12 -12.98 6.11 17.80
CA ASP A 12 -13.53 7.45 18.08
C ASP A 12 -13.38 8.31 16.82
N THR A 13 -14.46 8.42 16.05
CA THR A 13 -14.49 9.09 14.74
C THR A 13 -14.16 10.58 14.78
N GLY A 14 -14.10 11.20 15.96
CA GLY A 14 -13.73 12.61 16.13
C GLY A 14 -12.22 12.88 16.24
N LYS A 15 -11.40 11.87 16.47
CA LYS A 15 -9.98 12.07 16.82
C LYS A 15 -8.99 11.92 15.67
N VAL A 16 -9.19 10.95 14.78
CA VAL A 16 -8.29 10.69 13.64
C VAL A 16 -9.11 10.66 12.36
N THR A 17 -9.20 11.79 11.69
CA THR A 17 -10.11 11.97 10.53
C THR A 17 -9.39 12.00 9.20
N GLY A 18 -8.10 12.35 9.16
CA GLY A 18 -7.34 12.60 7.93
C GLY A 18 -6.31 11.54 7.58
N ALA A 19 -6.44 10.30 8.09
CA ALA A 19 -5.47 9.24 7.83
C ALA A 19 -6.17 7.91 7.55
N ASN A 20 -5.63 7.12 6.62
CA ASN A 20 -5.93 5.70 6.49
C ASN A 20 -5.01 4.90 7.41
N VAL A 21 -5.60 3.94 8.13
CA VAL A 21 -4.88 3.11 9.10
C VAL A 21 -4.97 1.65 8.65
N SER A 22 -3.82 0.99 8.53
CA SER A 22 -3.75 -0.42 8.17
C SER A 22 -2.79 -1.18 9.07
N ILE A 23 -3.08 -2.45 9.32
CA ILE A 23 -2.23 -3.35 10.10
C ILE A 23 -1.55 -4.32 9.13
N LYS A 24 -0.20 -4.38 9.20
CA LYS A 24 0.58 -5.41 8.51
C LYS A 24 0.48 -6.72 9.31
N ILE A 25 0.06 -7.78 8.64
CA ILE A 25 -0.10 -9.11 9.20
C ILE A 25 0.76 -10.08 8.41
N ASP A 26 1.58 -10.85 9.11
CA ASP A 26 2.37 -11.93 8.52
C ASP A 26 1.63 -13.28 8.57
N ASP A 27 2.17 -14.26 7.84
CA ASP A 27 1.60 -15.60 7.78
C ASP A 27 1.66 -16.31 9.15
N ASP A 28 2.68 -16.01 9.99
CA ASP A 28 2.82 -16.59 11.33
C ASP A 28 1.72 -16.12 12.28
N PHE A 29 1.38 -14.82 12.22
CA PHE A 29 0.24 -14.30 12.97
C PHE A 29 -1.06 -14.99 12.56
N MET A 30 -1.32 -15.13 11.25
CA MET A 30 -2.54 -15.78 10.77
C MET A 30 -2.61 -17.24 11.18
N ARG A 31 -1.49 -17.98 11.10
CA ARG A 31 -1.41 -19.36 11.60
C ARG A 31 -1.69 -19.45 13.11
N ALA A 32 -1.11 -18.53 13.89
CA ALA A 32 -1.35 -18.46 15.33
C ALA A 32 -2.81 -18.13 15.67
N ALA A 33 -3.43 -17.19 14.97
CA ALA A 33 -4.83 -16.80 15.16
C ALA A 33 -5.79 -17.95 14.83
N LEU A 34 -5.58 -18.65 13.72
CA LEU A 34 -6.38 -19.82 13.34
C LEU A 34 -6.25 -20.96 14.37
N ALA A 35 -5.04 -21.20 14.86
CA ALA A 35 -4.77 -22.25 15.85
C ALA A 35 -5.13 -21.86 17.30
N GLY A 36 -5.53 -20.59 17.57
CA GLY A 36 -5.78 -20.08 18.91
C GLY A 36 -4.53 -20.06 19.79
N LYS A 37 -3.37 -19.77 19.20
CA LYS A 37 -2.07 -19.71 19.85
C LYS A 37 -1.65 -18.27 20.15
N LYS A 38 -0.63 -18.15 20.99
CA LYS A 38 0.07 -16.88 21.17
C LYS A 38 0.91 -16.55 19.96
N TYR A 39 1.07 -15.23 19.72
CA TYR A 39 1.96 -14.67 18.73
C TYR A 39 2.96 -13.74 19.41
N HIS A 40 4.24 -13.90 19.09
CA HIS A 40 5.30 -13.09 19.66
C HIS A 40 5.45 -11.79 18.90
N GLN A 41 5.34 -10.67 19.61
CA GLN A 41 5.59 -9.32 19.06
C GLN A 41 6.88 -8.75 19.65
N GLN A 42 7.66 -8.09 18.80
CA GLN A 42 8.87 -7.40 19.27
C GLN A 42 9.07 -6.06 18.53
N PHE A 43 9.84 -5.19 19.14
CA PHE A 43 10.30 -3.94 18.53
C PHE A 43 11.78 -3.68 18.89
N PRO A 44 12.64 -3.34 17.91
CA PRO A 44 12.40 -3.34 16.45
C PRO A 44 12.04 -4.73 15.92
N ILE A 45 11.26 -4.75 14.84
CA ILE A 45 10.85 -5.99 14.18
C ILE A 45 12.10 -6.74 13.67
N LYS A 46 12.18 -8.06 13.89
CA LYS A 46 13.30 -8.92 13.48
C LYS A 46 14.67 -8.52 14.07
N SER A 47 14.70 -7.83 15.22
CA SER A 47 15.92 -7.50 15.93
C SER A 47 16.38 -8.68 16.78
N ASP A 48 17.69 -8.96 16.77
CA ASP A 48 18.30 -9.94 17.69
C ASP A 48 18.37 -9.42 19.15
N ASN A 49 18.16 -8.12 19.35
CA ASN A 49 18.12 -7.46 20.65
C ASN A 49 16.95 -6.48 20.73
N PRO A 50 15.71 -6.98 20.87
CA PRO A 50 14.52 -6.14 20.90
C PRO A 50 14.50 -5.29 22.18
N LYS A 51 14.08 -4.04 22.04
CA LYS A 51 13.86 -3.12 23.17
C LYS A 51 12.55 -3.41 23.89
N TYR A 52 11.63 -4.05 23.21
CA TYR A 52 10.32 -4.42 23.72
C TYR A 52 9.86 -5.73 23.05
N GLU A 53 9.33 -6.63 23.85
CA GLU A 53 8.76 -7.89 23.38
C GLU A 53 7.58 -8.31 24.26
N GLN A 54 6.61 -8.98 23.66
CA GLN A 54 5.47 -9.57 24.37
C GLN A 54 4.80 -10.68 23.57
N ASP A 55 4.20 -11.61 24.28
CA ASP A 55 3.29 -12.60 23.70
C ASP A 55 1.84 -12.13 23.81
N ILE A 56 1.13 -12.15 22.71
CA ILE A 56 -0.28 -11.78 22.61
C ILE A 56 -1.15 -12.97 22.21
N ASP A 57 -2.42 -12.92 22.55
CA ASP A 57 -3.43 -13.85 22.03
C ASP A 57 -3.78 -13.43 20.60
N ALA A 58 -3.26 -14.19 19.62
CA ALA A 58 -3.42 -13.84 18.21
C ALA A 58 -4.89 -13.85 17.76
N ARG A 59 -5.69 -14.79 18.27
CA ARG A 59 -7.13 -14.89 17.91
C ARG A 59 -7.90 -13.68 18.44
N LYS A 60 -7.69 -13.29 19.68
CA LYS A 60 -8.36 -12.12 20.27
C LYS A 60 -8.00 -10.83 19.54
N LEU A 61 -6.74 -10.67 19.16
CA LEU A 61 -6.32 -9.50 18.38
C LEU A 61 -6.95 -9.51 17.00
N TRP A 62 -7.03 -10.67 16.33
CA TRP A 62 -7.71 -10.81 15.03
C TRP A 62 -9.20 -10.47 15.12
N GLU A 63 -9.90 -11.01 16.09
CA GLU A 63 -11.33 -10.70 16.35
C GLU A 63 -11.55 -9.22 16.61
N LYS A 64 -10.64 -8.56 17.33
CA LYS A 64 -10.69 -7.12 17.57
C LYS A 64 -10.51 -6.32 16.27
N ILE A 65 -9.56 -6.70 15.40
CA ILE A 65 -9.37 -6.09 14.09
C ILE A 65 -10.64 -6.17 13.27
N ILE A 66 -11.23 -7.36 13.15
CA ILE A 66 -12.48 -7.58 12.40
C ILE A 66 -13.63 -6.74 12.98
N HIS A 67 -13.77 -6.74 14.31
CA HIS A 67 -14.83 -5.97 14.97
C HIS A 67 -14.70 -4.47 14.69
N ASN A 68 -13.51 -3.91 14.79
CA ASN A 68 -13.28 -2.50 14.53
C ASN A 68 -13.50 -2.15 13.05
N ALA A 69 -13.01 -2.99 12.13
CA ALA A 69 -13.24 -2.82 10.70
C ALA A 69 -14.76 -2.86 10.36
N TRP A 70 -15.52 -3.74 10.98
CA TRP A 70 -16.97 -3.76 10.84
C TRP A 70 -17.64 -2.50 11.38
N LYS A 71 -17.17 -2.00 12.54
CA LYS A 71 -17.80 -0.86 13.23
C LYS A 71 -17.47 0.48 12.58
N SER A 72 -16.24 0.69 12.13
CA SER A 72 -15.71 1.99 11.70
C SER A 72 -15.03 1.95 10.32
N ALA A 73 -15.13 0.85 9.57
CA ALA A 73 -14.42 0.59 8.32
C ALA A 73 -12.88 0.61 8.42
N GLU A 74 -12.34 0.63 9.64
CA GLU A 74 -10.91 0.67 9.92
C GLU A 74 -10.55 -0.19 11.14
N PRO A 75 -9.35 -0.75 11.23
CA PRO A 75 -8.23 -0.62 10.28
C PRO A 75 -8.39 -1.48 9.01
N GLY A 76 -7.67 -1.12 7.93
CA GLY A 76 -7.40 -2.01 6.82
C GLY A 76 -6.42 -3.12 7.23
N VAL A 77 -6.35 -4.18 6.45
CA VAL A 77 -5.43 -5.30 6.67
C VAL A 77 -4.54 -5.48 5.45
N LEU A 78 -3.23 -5.55 5.68
CA LEU A 78 -2.22 -5.85 4.69
C LEU A 78 -1.61 -7.22 5.01
N PHE A 79 -1.90 -8.24 4.19
CA PHE A 79 -1.29 -9.56 4.29
C PHE A 79 0.13 -9.49 3.73
N TRP A 80 1.06 -9.10 4.61
CA TRP A 80 2.37 -8.60 4.22
C TRP A 80 3.22 -9.62 3.48
N ASP A 81 3.25 -10.86 3.94
CA ASP A 81 4.03 -11.91 3.28
C ASP A 81 3.47 -12.25 1.89
N THR A 82 2.14 -12.18 1.73
CA THR A 82 1.50 -12.32 0.42
C THR A 82 1.86 -11.17 -0.50
N ILE A 83 1.84 -9.92 0.01
CA ILE A 83 2.25 -8.75 -0.77
C ILE A 83 3.67 -8.94 -1.28
N ILE A 84 4.63 -9.29 -0.42
CA ILE A 84 6.03 -9.47 -0.80
C ILE A 84 6.21 -10.61 -1.82
N ARG A 85 5.47 -11.71 -1.68
CA ARG A 85 5.54 -12.83 -2.63
C ARG A 85 4.99 -12.52 -4.02
N GLU A 86 3.96 -11.68 -4.09
CA GLU A 86 3.19 -11.43 -5.33
C GLU A 86 3.50 -10.06 -5.94
N SER A 87 4.22 -9.20 -5.23
CA SER A 87 4.55 -7.85 -5.68
C SER A 87 5.56 -7.87 -6.83
N ILE A 88 5.27 -7.13 -7.88
CA ILE A 88 6.18 -7.00 -9.04
C ILE A 88 7.53 -6.37 -8.65
N PRO A 89 7.60 -5.28 -7.84
CA PRO A 89 8.89 -4.72 -7.42
C PRO A 89 9.79 -5.73 -6.72
N ASP A 90 9.25 -6.57 -5.86
CA ASP A 90 10.03 -7.49 -5.05
C ASP A 90 10.70 -8.61 -5.85
N CYS A 91 10.31 -8.86 -7.11
CA CYS A 91 11.08 -9.76 -7.99
C CYS A 91 12.44 -9.18 -8.40
N TYR A 92 12.67 -7.87 -8.18
CA TYR A 92 13.93 -7.17 -8.38
C TYR A 92 14.59 -6.76 -7.06
N ALA A 93 14.33 -7.49 -5.97
CA ALA A 93 14.87 -7.18 -4.64
C ALA A 93 16.39 -7.12 -4.61
N ASP A 94 17.07 -7.97 -5.40
CA ASP A 94 18.53 -8.00 -5.53
C ASP A 94 19.10 -6.69 -6.15
N GLU A 95 18.26 -5.94 -6.84
CA GLU A 95 18.58 -4.62 -7.40
C GLU A 95 18.13 -3.46 -6.51
N GLY A 96 17.62 -3.75 -5.33
CA GLY A 96 17.20 -2.77 -4.33
C GLY A 96 15.72 -2.37 -4.38
N PHE A 97 14.92 -2.98 -5.25
CA PHE A 97 13.48 -2.74 -5.32
C PHE A 97 12.74 -3.62 -4.31
N VAL A 98 12.62 -3.11 -3.08
CA VAL A 98 11.96 -3.82 -1.98
C VAL A 98 10.75 -3.04 -1.51
N THR A 99 9.59 -3.68 -1.48
CA THR A 99 8.37 -3.07 -0.94
C THR A 99 8.51 -2.79 0.55
N VAL A 100 8.33 -1.53 0.93
CA VAL A 100 8.38 -1.08 2.34
C VAL A 100 7.04 -0.57 2.85
N SER A 101 6.15 -0.15 1.94
CA SER A 101 4.86 0.44 2.26
C SER A 101 3.84 0.13 1.17
N THR A 102 2.68 0.72 1.30
CA THR A 102 1.66 0.78 0.26
C THR A 102 1.13 2.21 0.14
N ASN A 103 0.39 2.50 -0.93
CA ASN A 103 -0.47 3.68 -0.98
C ASN A 103 -1.55 3.64 0.12
N PRO A 104 -2.29 4.72 0.38
CA PRO A 104 -3.23 4.81 1.50
C PRO A 104 -4.29 3.69 1.55
N CYS A 105 -4.81 3.26 0.40
CA CYS A 105 -5.84 2.22 0.33
C CYS A 105 -5.28 0.78 0.32
N GLY A 106 -3.96 0.62 0.20
CA GLY A 106 -3.28 -0.67 0.31
C GLY A 106 -3.22 -1.50 -0.98
N GLU A 107 -3.72 -0.98 -2.11
CA GLU A 107 -3.78 -1.71 -3.38
C GLU A 107 -2.48 -1.71 -4.17
N ILE A 108 -1.53 -0.81 -3.84
CA ILE A 108 -0.26 -0.69 -4.56
C ILE A 108 0.90 -0.81 -3.59
N PRO A 109 1.69 -1.90 -3.64
CA PRO A 109 2.96 -2.01 -2.94
C PRO A 109 3.97 -1.01 -3.51
N LEU A 110 4.72 -0.34 -2.64
CA LEU A 110 5.66 0.73 -2.99
C LEU A 110 7.03 0.49 -2.36
N CYS A 111 8.08 0.73 -3.16
CA CYS A 111 9.46 0.83 -2.70
C CYS A 111 9.71 2.18 -2.01
N PRO A 112 10.88 2.37 -1.35
CA PRO A 112 11.29 3.70 -0.89
C PRO A 112 11.33 4.69 -2.05
N TYR A 113 10.86 5.93 -1.80
CA TYR A 113 10.83 7.03 -2.77
C TYR A 113 9.96 6.78 -4.01
N ASP A 114 9.11 5.77 -3.96
CA ASP A 114 8.20 5.43 -5.03
C ASP A 114 6.94 6.28 -5.01
N SER A 115 6.23 6.33 -6.12
CA SER A 115 4.97 7.05 -6.25
C SER A 115 3.95 6.23 -7.03
N CYS A 116 2.66 6.53 -6.81
CA CYS A 116 1.55 5.85 -7.44
C CYS A 116 0.82 6.81 -8.38
N ARG A 117 0.67 6.38 -9.63
CA ARG A 117 -0.14 7.08 -10.64
C ARG A 117 -1.33 6.21 -11.00
N LEU A 118 -2.51 6.80 -10.98
CA LEU A 118 -3.75 6.08 -11.25
C LEU A 118 -4.32 6.46 -12.61
N LEU A 119 -4.67 5.44 -13.38
CA LEU A 119 -5.48 5.55 -14.59
C LEU A 119 -6.54 4.48 -14.54
N ALA A 120 -7.80 4.85 -14.75
CA ALA A 120 -8.91 3.90 -14.80
C ALA A 120 -9.58 3.93 -16.18
N MET A 121 -9.79 2.75 -16.74
CA MET A 121 -10.51 2.57 -18.01
C MET A 121 -11.91 2.05 -17.74
N ASN A 122 -12.93 2.76 -18.24
CA ASN A 122 -14.31 2.29 -18.13
C ASN A 122 -14.56 1.15 -19.14
N LEU A 123 -14.59 -0.08 -18.65
CA LEU A 123 -14.72 -1.27 -19.50
C LEU A 123 -16.05 -1.32 -20.27
N LEU A 124 -17.13 -0.71 -19.74
CA LEU A 124 -18.41 -0.65 -20.45
C LEU A 124 -18.31 0.12 -21.78
N SER A 125 -17.39 1.08 -21.89
CA SER A 125 -17.15 1.83 -23.13
C SER A 125 -16.59 0.98 -24.29
N TYR A 126 -16.20 -0.25 -24.00
CA TYR A 126 -15.67 -1.23 -24.95
C TYR A 126 -16.66 -2.35 -25.25
N VAL A 127 -17.90 -2.24 -24.80
CA VAL A 127 -18.95 -3.22 -25.10
C VAL A 127 -19.83 -2.66 -26.20
N ASP A 128 -19.82 -3.33 -27.34
CA ASP A 128 -20.79 -3.07 -28.42
C ASP A 128 -22.15 -3.62 -27.99
N ASN A 129 -23.24 -2.88 -28.25
CA ASN A 129 -24.60 -3.22 -27.85
C ASN A 129 -24.75 -3.58 -26.34
N PRO A 130 -24.30 -2.74 -25.39
CA PRO A 130 -24.36 -3.08 -23.98
C PRO A 130 -25.79 -3.38 -23.52
N PHE A 131 -25.93 -4.35 -22.62
CA PHE A 131 -27.21 -4.81 -22.05
C PHE A 131 -28.17 -5.47 -23.05
N LYS A 132 -27.72 -5.85 -24.24
CA LYS A 132 -28.49 -6.60 -25.23
C LYS A 132 -27.98 -8.04 -25.34
N ALA A 133 -28.79 -8.92 -25.95
CA ALA A 133 -28.44 -10.33 -26.14
C ALA A 133 -27.19 -10.54 -27.03
N ASP A 134 -26.89 -9.60 -27.89
CA ASP A 134 -25.73 -9.58 -28.79
C ASP A 134 -24.57 -8.70 -28.27
N ALA A 135 -24.54 -8.39 -26.97
CA ALA A 135 -23.46 -7.63 -26.37
C ALA A 135 -22.12 -8.33 -26.60
N LYS A 136 -21.13 -7.60 -27.06
CA LYS A 136 -19.80 -8.12 -27.35
C LYS A 136 -18.72 -7.14 -26.94
N PHE A 137 -17.67 -7.65 -26.26
CA PHE A 137 -16.52 -6.82 -25.91
C PHE A 137 -15.61 -6.59 -27.13
N ASN A 138 -15.27 -5.34 -27.38
CA ASN A 138 -14.42 -4.90 -28.49
C ASN A 138 -12.95 -4.89 -28.07
N PHE A 139 -12.30 -6.04 -28.18
CA PHE A 139 -10.90 -6.21 -27.78
C PHE A 139 -9.92 -5.37 -28.58
N ASP A 140 -10.19 -5.10 -29.85
CA ASP A 140 -9.28 -4.31 -30.68
C ASP A 140 -9.27 -2.84 -30.26
N LYS A 141 -10.45 -2.26 -30.06
CA LYS A 141 -10.57 -0.91 -29.50
C LYS A 141 -9.96 -0.81 -28.09
N PHE A 142 -10.17 -1.82 -27.26
CA PHE A 142 -9.60 -1.87 -25.92
C PHE A 142 -8.07 -1.90 -25.96
N ARG A 143 -7.48 -2.77 -26.81
CA ARG A 143 -6.02 -2.88 -26.98
C ARG A 143 -5.39 -1.56 -27.42
N ASP A 144 -5.97 -0.88 -28.43
CA ASP A 144 -5.49 0.41 -28.90
C ASP A 144 -5.51 1.47 -27.80
N HIS A 145 -6.58 1.52 -27.02
CA HIS A 145 -6.67 2.47 -25.92
C HIS A 145 -5.75 2.14 -24.75
N VAL A 146 -5.54 0.86 -24.41
CA VAL A 146 -4.55 0.46 -23.40
C VAL A 146 -3.15 0.89 -23.81
N TYR A 147 -2.78 0.69 -25.08
CA TYR A 147 -1.49 1.13 -25.60
C TYR A 147 -1.30 2.64 -25.41
N LYS A 148 -2.29 3.44 -25.80
CA LYS A 148 -2.27 4.90 -25.65
C LYS A 148 -2.24 5.31 -24.17
N ALA A 149 -2.99 4.62 -23.31
CA ALA A 149 -3.02 4.88 -21.89
C ALA A 149 -1.65 4.65 -21.23
N MET A 150 -0.93 3.60 -21.61
CA MET A 150 0.42 3.35 -21.14
C MET A 150 1.40 4.46 -21.52
N HIS A 151 1.37 4.93 -22.77
CA HIS A 151 2.18 6.09 -23.17
C HIS A 151 1.87 7.34 -22.34
N MET A 152 0.58 7.63 -22.12
CA MET A 152 0.19 8.78 -21.28
C MET A 152 0.71 8.64 -19.82
N MET A 153 0.77 7.42 -19.29
CA MET A 153 1.33 7.17 -17.94
C MET A 153 2.85 7.40 -17.90
N ASP A 154 3.56 7.02 -18.96
CA ASP A 154 5.00 7.30 -19.10
C ASP A 154 5.26 8.81 -19.21
N ASP A 155 4.47 9.53 -20.03
CA ASP A 155 4.56 11.00 -20.15
C ASP A 155 4.36 11.72 -18.81
N ILE A 156 3.49 11.20 -17.93
CA ILE A 156 3.28 11.75 -16.58
C ILE A 156 4.56 11.60 -15.73
N ILE A 157 5.30 10.50 -15.90
CA ILE A 157 6.58 10.29 -15.20
C ILE A 157 7.61 11.31 -15.67
N ASP A 158 7.72 11.54 -16.97
CA ASP A 158 8.64 12.52 -17.53
C ASP A 158 8.33 13.95 -17.03
N LEU A 159 7.05 14.32 -17.00
CA LEU A 159 6.61 15.61 -16.43
C LEU A 159 6.96 15.76 -14.93
N GLU A 160 6.88 14.67 -14.16
CA GLU A 160 7.27 14.69 -12.76
C GLU A 160 8.79 14.86 -12.61
N LEU A 161 9.59 14.14 -13.40
CA LEU A 161 11.05 14.25 -13.41
C LEU A 161 11.49 15.70 -13.72
N GLU A 162 10.89 16.34 -14.72
CA GLU A 162 11.15 17.76 -15.02
C GLU A 162 10.87 18.67 -13.80
N LYS A 163 9.81 18.39 -13.04
CA LYS A 163 9.49 19.15 -11.82
C LYS A 163 10.45 18.89 -10.69
N VAL A 164 10.88 17.67 -10.50
CA VAL A 164 11.89 17.29 -9.51
C VAL A 164 13.21 17.99 -9.83
N GLU A 165 13.66 18.01 -11.08
CA GLU A 165 14.86 18.73 -11.51
C GLU A 165 14.78 20.23 -11.22
N GLN A 166 13.61 20.86 -11.47
CA GLN A 166 13.38 22.26 -11.15
C GLN A 166 13.47 22.52 -9.63
N ILE A 167 12.95 21.61 -8.80
CA ILE A 167 13.03 21.71 -7.34
C ILE A 167 14.48 21.56 -6.87
N ILE A 168 15.20 20.57 -7.37
CA ILE A 168 16.62 20.35 -7.08
C ILE A 168 17.44 21.59 -7.46
N GLY A 169 17.17 22.18 -8.62
CA GLY A 169 17.82 23.40 -9.07
C GLY A 169 17.59 24.59 -8.12
N LYS A 170 16.38 24.74 -7.59
CA LYS A 170 16.05 25.77 -6.60
C LYS A 170 16.80 25.55 -5.27
N ILE A 171 16.79 24.32 -4.75
CA ILE A 171 17.48 23.96 -3.52
C ILE A 171 19.00 24.17 -3.68
N ALA A 172 19.57 23.77 -4.81
CA ALA A 172 21.00 23.97 -5.10
C ALA A 172 21.39 25.42 -5.20
N ALA A 173 20.49 26.34 -5.58
CA ALA A 173 20.71 27.77 -5.66
C ALA A 173 20.50 28.49 -4.32
N ASP A 174 19.88 27.85 -3.32
CA ASP A 174 19.64 28.43 -2.01
C ASP A 174 20.94 28.41 -1.16
N PRO A 175 21.50 29.55 -0.75
CA PRO A 175 22.73 29.58 0.04
C PRO A 175 22.51 29.17 1.52
N GLU A 176 21.28 29.19 2.01
CA GLU A 176 20.96 28.94 3.43
C GLU A 176 20.63 27.44 3.70
N ASP A 177 20.28 26.69 2.67
CA ASP A 177 19.85 25.26 2.83
C ASP A 177 21.00 24.28 2.55
N LEU A 178 21.99 24.29 3.48
CA LEU A 178 23.17 23.41 3.37
C LEU A 178 22.87 21.93 3.66
N ASP A 179 21.82 21.61 4.44
CA ASP A 179 21.51 20.25 4.86
C ASP A 179 20.78 19.43 3.78
N VAL A 180 20.07 20.08 2.87
CA VAL A 180 19.35 19.44 1.76
C VAL A 180 20.27 19.14 0.57
N ARG A 181 21.49 19.70 0.54
CA ARG A 181 22.49 19.46 -0.52
C ARG A 181 23.28 18.17 -0.36
N ARG A 182 23.08 17.44 0.72
CA ARG A 182 23.73 16.16 1.03
C ARG A 182 22.80 14.98 0.80
#